data_3b6dda3f9585dc3a33d3aa02834bfe8e
#
_entry.id   3b6dda3f9585dc3a33d3aa02834bfe8e
#
_cell.length_a   1.000
_cell.length_b   1.000
_cell.length_c   1.000
_cell.angle_alpha   90.00
_cell.angle_beta   90.00
_cell.angle_gamma   90.00
#
_symmetry.space_group_name_H-M   'P 1'
#
loop_
_entity.id
_entity.type
_entity.pdbx_description
1 polymer ?
#
loop_
_entity_poly.entity_id
_entity_poly.type
_entity_poly.pdbx_seq_one_letter_code
_entity_poly.pdbx_strand_id
1 'polypeptide(L)'
;SWRGKERRAHITDLADALGELGIWVRMRYVYPYPHVDDLLPLMAEGKILPYLDIPFQHASPKVLKAMRRPANQEKVLHRIAKWREICPDLAIRSTFIVGFPGETEEDVDFLCGWLKEAELDRVGCFKYEPVEGAAANELEGAVPEEVKQARWERFMQTQQEISAKRLARKVGT
;
A
#
# COMPACT_ATOMS: atom_id res chain seq x y z
N SER A 1 21.02 13.86 12.75
CA SER A 1 22.13 14.56 12.05
C SER A 1 23.26 13.57 11.83
N TRP A 2 23.78 13.50 10.61
CA TRP A 2 24.95 12.67 10.30
C TRP A 2 26.22 13.51 10.43
N ARG A 3 27.14 13.09 11.30
CA ARG A 3 28.38 13.84 11.66
C ARG A 3 28.13 15.28 12.13
N GLY A 4 27.06 15.52 12.93
CA GLY A 4 26.75 16.80 13.52
C GLY A 4 26.22 17.88 12.55
N LYS A 5 25.91 17.53 11.30
CA LYS A 5 25.28 18.42 10.33
C LYS A 5 23.84 17.97 10.07
N GLU A 6 22.87 18.87 10.15
CA GLU A 6 21.52 18.63 9.65
C GLU A 6 21.60 18.43 8.14
N ARG A 7 21.36 17.21 7.68
CA ARG A 7 21.20 16.89 6.26
C ARG A 7 19.79 16.40 6.02
N ARG A 8 19.13 16.98 5.05
CA ARG A 8 17.88 16.44 4.49
C ARG A 8 18.18 15.07 3.90
N ALA A 9 17.30 14.08 4.15
CA ALA A 9 17.35 12.82 3.44
C ALA A 9 16.91 13.06 1.98
N HIS A 10 17.72 12.62 1.02
CA HIS A 10 17.50 12.78 -0.42
C HIS A 10 17.34 11.39 -1.03
N ILE A 11 16.11 10.83 -0.93
CA ILE A 11 15.82 9.48 -1.41
C ILE A 11 15.99 9.37 -2.93
N THR A 12 15.64 10.42 -3.67
CA THR A 12 15.73 10.45 -5.13
C THR A 12 17.18 10.42 -5.58
N ASP A 13 18.06 11.24 -4.97
CA ASP A 13 19.49 11.25 -5.27
C ASP A 13 20.15 9.91 -4.94
N LEU A 14 19.72 9.26 -3.82
CA LEU A 14 20.21 7.93 -3.46
C LEU A 14 19.75 6.88 -4.47
N ALA A 15 18.49 6.91 -4.87
CA ALA A 15 17.91 5.95 -5.83
C ALA A 15 18.60 6.08 -7.20
N ASP A 16 18.86 7.30 -7.66
CA ASP A 16 19.57 7.58 -8.90
C ASP A 16 21.01 7.04 -8.84
N ALA A 17 21.75 7.37 -7.78
CA ALA A 17 23.13 6.89 -7.59
C ALA A 17 23.22 5.37 -7.48
N LEU A 18 22.24 4.71 -6.85
CA LEU A 18 22.18 3.25 -6.79
C LEU A 18 21.87 2.64 -8.17
N GLY A 19 21.03 3.31 -8.96
CA GLY A 19 20.70 2.89 -10.33
C GLY A 19 21.92 2.85 -11.25
N GLU A 20 22.87 3.76 -11.08
CA GLU A 20 24.12 3.79 -11.85
C GLU A 20 25.06 2.59 -11.59
N LEU A 21 24.81 1.82 -10.52
CA LEU A 21 25.61 0.64 -10.21
C LEU A 21 25.34 -0.58 -11.10
N GLY A 22 24.33 -0.53 -11.96
CA GLY A 22 23.95 -1.64 -12.85
C GLY A 22 23.40 -2.88 -12.10
N ILE A 23 22.87 -2.71 -10.92
CA ILE A 23 22.28 -3.75 -10.08
C ILE A 23 20.77 -3.55 -9.93
N TRP A 24 20.06 -4.59 -9.52
CA TRP A 24 18.63 -4.48 -9.24
C TRP A 24 18.40 -3.72 -7.94
N VAL A 25 17.79 -2.55 -8.05
CA VAL A 25 17.39 -1.70 -6.91
C VAL A 25 15.88 -1.75 -6.77
N ARG A 26 15.37 -2.15 -5.61
CA ARG A 26 13.94 -2.24 -5.32
C ARG A 26 13.56 -1.38 -4.12
N MET A 27 12.53 -0.57 -4.30
CA MET A 27 11.96 0.26 -3.23
C MET A 27 10.96 -0.54 -2.39
N ARG A 28 11.24 -0.70 -1.10
CA ARG A 28 10.40 -1.44 -0.14
C ARG A 28 10.01 -0.56 1.03
N TYR A 29 8.81 -0.79 1.60
CA TYR A 29 8.29 -0.07 2.76
C TYR A 29 8.27 1.45 2.56
N VAL A 30 7.83 1.88 1.39
CA VAL A 30 7.73 3.28 1.05
C VAL A 30 6.45 3.84 1.66
N TYR A 31 6.56 4.94 2.41
CA TYR A 31 5.38 5.65 2.88
C TYR A 31 4.84 6.57 1.77
N PRO A 32 3.52 6.73 1.60
CA PRO A 32 2.93 7.47 0.47
C PRO A 32 3.06 9.00 0.60
N TYR A 33 4.25 9.49 0.93
CA TYR A 33 4.56 10.92 0.90
C TYR A 33 4.69 11.44 -0.54
N PRO A 34 4.53 12.77 -0.76
CA PRO A 34 4.61 13.36 -2.11
C PRO A 34 5.91 13.04 -2.86
N HIS A 35 7.05 12.97 -2.17
CA HIS A 35 8.36 12.69 -2.79
C HIS A 35 8.50 11.27 -3.38
N VAL A 36 7.54 10.37 -3.15
CA VAL A 36 7.49 9.07 -3.85
C VAL A 36 7.24 9.28 -5.33
N ASP A 37 6.52 10.33 -5.70
CA ASP A 37 6.22 10.66 -7.09
C ASP A 37 7.51 10.95 -7.88
N ASP A 38 8.56 11.46 -7.24
CA ASP A 38 9.87 11.76 -7.85
C ASP A 38 10.67 10.49 -8.20
N LEU A 39 10.29 9.33 -7.69
CA LEU A 39 10.94 8.04 -8.00
C LEU A 39 10.41 7.41 -9.29
N LEU A 40 9.21 7.77 -9.73
CA LEU A 40 8.56 7.15 -10.89
C LEU A 40 9.33 7.37 -12.20
N PRO A 41 9.89 8.56 -12.48
CA PRO A 41 10.76 8.75 -13.64
C PRO A 41 11.96 7.80 -13.65
N LEU A 42 12.63 7.59 -12.51
CA LEU A 42 13.77 6.67 -12.41
C LEU A 42 13.36 5.20 -12.67
N MET A 43 12.14 4.83 -12.28
CA MET A 43 11.56 3.52 -12.60
C MET A 43 11.25 3.38 -14.10
N ALA A 44 10.67 4.41 -14.71
CA ALA A 44 10.35 4.43 -16.14
C ALA A 44 11.62 4.42 -17.01
N GLU A 45 12.70 5.05 -16.57
CA GLU A 45 14.02 5.03 -17.20
C GLU A 45 14.79 3.72 -17.00
N GLY A 46 14.28 2.80 -16.18
CA GLY A 46 14.93 1.53 -15.87
C GLY A 46 16.13 1.62 -14.90
N LYS A 47 16.38 2.78 -14.27
CA LYS A 47 17.43 2.96 -13.28
C LYS A 47 17.19 2.17 -12.01
N ILE A 48 15.92 2.10 -11.57
CA ILE A 48 15.46 1.26 -10.48
C ILE A 48 14.26 0.42 -10.93
N LEU A 49 14.01 -0.70 -10.26
CA LEU A 49 12.91 -1.58 -10.64
C LEU A 49 11.55 -0.88 -10.53
N PRO A 50 10.63 -1.11 -11.49
CA PRO A 50 9.28 -0.53 -11.49
C PRO A 50 8.40 -1.20 -10.42
N TYR A 51 8.73 -0.97 -9.17
CA TYR A 51 8.13 -1.64 -8.02
C TYR A 51 8.02 -0.74 -6.80
N LEU A 52 6.82 -0.62 -6.26
CA LEU A 52 6.53 0.08 -5.01
C LEU A 52 5.88 -0.86 -4.00
N ASP A 53 6.37 -0.86 -2.78
CA ASP A 53 5.78 -1.54 -1.63
C ASP A 53 5.29 -0.49 -0.63
N ILE A 54 3.98 -0.22 -0.65
CA ILE A 54 3.34 0.84 0.14
C ILE A 54 2.23 0.24 1.00
N PRO A 55 2.38 0.16 2.33
CA PRO A 55 1.34 -0.34 3.21
C PRO A 55 0.22 0.70 3.38
N PHE A 56 -0.90 0.53 2.67
CA PHE A 56 -2.07 1.42 2.78
C PHE A 56 -2.89 1.18 4.05
N GLN A 57 -2.80 0.01 4.64
CA GLN A 57 -3.44 -0.45 5.89
C GLN A 57 -4.96 -0.65 5.78
N HIS A 58 -5.71 0.28 5.23
CA HIS A 58 -7.15 0.21 4.97
C HIS A 58 -7.54 1.21 3.88
N ALA A 59 -8.80 1.19 3.41
CA ALA A 59 -9.34 2.19 2.49
C ALA A 59 -10.43 3.06 3.12
N SER A 60 -11.20 2.57 4.10
CA SER A 60 -12.22 3.38 4.78
C SER A 60 -11.60 4.58 5.49
N PRO A 61 -12.05 5.81 5.21
CA PRO A 61 -11.57 7.01 5.90
C PRO A 61 -11.79 6.96 7.42
N LYS A 62 -12.90 6.37 7.85
CA LYS A 62 -13.22 6.17 9.27
C LYS A 62 -12.20 5.28 9.97
N VAL A 63 -11.91 4.13 9.39
CA VAL A 63 -10.95 3.16 9.95
C VAL A 63 -9.53 3.73 9.93
N LEU A 64 -9.11 4.36 8.84
CA LEU A 64 -7.81 5.01 8.73
C LEU A 64 -7.61 6.12 9.76
N LYS A 65 -8.65 6.93 10.01
CA LYS A 65 -8.63 7.95 11.07
C LYS A 65 -8.43 7.31 12.44
N ALA A 66 -9.13 6.20 12.73
CA ALA A 66 -8.96 5.46 13.97
C ALA A 66 -7.55 4.84 14.10
N MET A 67 -6.96 4.40 12.98
CA MET A 67 -5.56 3.94 12.90
C MET A 67 -4.53 5.08 12.95
N ARG A 68 -4.97 6.35 13.06
CA ARG A 68 -4.12 7.56 12.96
C ARG A 68 -3.29 7.60 11.67
N ARG A 69 -3.92 7.22 10.54
CA ARG A 69 -3.33 7.22 9.21
C ARG A 69 -3.99 8.28 8.30
N PRO A 70 -3.29 8.77 7.27
CA PRO A 70 -3.90 9.65 6.26
C PRO A 70 -5.12 8.99 5.62
N ALA A 71 -6.27 9.67 5.61
CA ALA A 71 -7.57 9.10 5.26
C ALA A 71 -8.10 9.51 3.87
N ASN A 72 -7.29 10.20 3.04
CA ASN A 72 -7.76 10.67 1.73
C ASN A 72 -7.49 9.62 0.64
N GLN A 73 -8.39 8.66 0.50
CA GLN A 73 -8.24 7.53 -0.43
C GLN A 73 -8.53 7.89 -1.89
N GLU A 74 -9.35 8.90 -2.17
CA GLU A 74 -9.54 9.40 -3.55
C GLU A 74 -8.24 9.95 -4.11
N LYS A 75 -7.49 10.70 -3.30
CA LYS A 75 -6.14 11.15 -3.71
C LYS A 75 -5.19 9.99 -3.94
N VAL A 76 -5.31 8.89 -3.19
CA VAL A 76 -4.46 7.69 -3.37
C VAL A 76 -4.77 7.01 -4.69
N LEU A 77 -6.03 6.79 -5.05
CA LEU A 77 -6.43 6.23 -6.35
C LEU A 77 -5.95 7.10 -7.51
N HIS A 78 -6.16 8.41 -7.43
CA HIS A 78 -5.67 9.34 -8.44
C HIS A 78 -4.14 9.30 -8.59
N ARG A 79 -3.39 9.18 -7.48
CA ARG A 79 -1.93 9.02 -7.52
C ARG A 79 -1.53 7.70 -8.17
N ILE A 80 -2.18 6.59 -7.82
CA ILE A 80 -1.91 5.28 -8.45
C ILE A 80 -2.10 5.35 -9.96
N ALA A 81 -3.18 6.01 -10.42
CA ALA A 81 -3.41 6.23 -11.84
C ALA A 81 -2.27 7.02 -12.50
N LYS A 82 -1.89 8.15 -11.92
CA LYS A 82 -0.75 8.95 -12.40
C LYS A 82 0.57 8.18 -12.39
N TRP A 83 0.84 7.38 -11.37
CA TRP A 83 2.05 6.56 -11.31
C TRP A 83 2.13 5.59 -12.48
N ARG A 84 0.99 4.99 -12.86
CA ARG A 84 0.90 4.08 -14.01
C ARG A 84 0.97 4.79 -15.36
N GLU A 85 0.57 6.07 -15.43
CA GLU A 85 0.79 6.90 -16.61
C GLU A 85 2.29 7.16 -16.85
N ILE A 86 3.05 7.42 -15.77
CA ILE A 86 4.50 7.66 -15.84
C ILE A 86 5.27 6.35 -16.05
N CYS A 87 4.87 5.29 -15.34
CA CYS A 87 5.52 3.97 -15.37
C CYS A 87 4.47 2.87 -15.56
N PRO A 88 4.11 2.52 -16.81
CA PRO A 88 3.04 1.54 -17.12
C PRO A 88 3.29 0.14 -16.53
N ASP A 89 4.56 -0.26 -16.42
CA ASP A 89 4.97 -1.56 -15.88
C ASP A 89 5.04 -1.61 -14.36
N LEU A 90 4.66 -0.51 -13.70
CA LEU A 90 4.72 -0.40 -12.23
C LEU A 90 3.93 -1.51 -11.55
N ALA A 91 4.63 -2.31 -10.76
CA ALA A 91 4.03 -3.27 -9.84
C ALA A 91 3.88 -2.65 -8.46
N ILE A 92 2.67 -2.67 -7.92
CA ILE A 92 2.38 -2.13 -6.59
C ILE A 92 2.03 -3.27 -5.64
N ARG A 93 2.82 -3.38 -4.57
CA ARG A 93 2.53 -4.23 -3.43
C ARG A 93 1.98 -3.39 -2.28
N SER A 94 1.04 -3.97 -1.52
CA SER A 94 0.51 -3.32 -0.33
C SER A 94 0.19 -4.33 0.77
N THR A 95 -0.08 -3.78 1.95
CA THR A 95 -0.53 -4.54 3.13
C THR A 95 -1.73 -3.84 3.74
N PHE A 96 -2.72 -4.63 4.14
CA PHE A 96 -3.96 -4.19 4.75
C PHE A 96 -4.23 -4.93 6.05
N ILE A 97 -5.12 -4.37 6.86
CA ILE A 97 -5.60 -4.94 8.11
C ILE A 97 -7.14 -4.90 8.07
N VAL A 98 -7.78 -6.02 8.39
CA VAL A 98 -9.23 -6.11 8.58
C VAL A 98 -9.55 -6.49 10.02
N GLY A 99 -10.78 -6.20 10.45
CA GLY A 99 -11.22 -6.47 11.83
C GLY A 99 -10.65 -5.49 12.86
N PHE A 100 -10.26 -4.30 12.43
CA PHE A 100 -9.86 -3.24 13.35
C PHE A 100 -11.04 -2.81 14.24
N PRO A 101 -10.84 -2.45 15.53
CA PRO A 101 -11.94 -2.02 16.38
C PRO A 101 -12.79 -0.91 15.74
N GLY A 102 -14.11 -1.09 15.76
CA GLY A 102 -15.07 -0.18 15.14
C GLY A 102 -15.24 -0.30 13.61
N GLU A 103 -14.54 -1.23 12.94
CA GLU A 103 -14.76 -1.55 11.51
C GLU A 103 -16.15 -2.19 11.33
N THR A 104 -16.89 -1.76 10.32
CA THR A 104 -18.22 -2.27 9.97
C THR A 104 -18.20 -3.03 8.65
N GLU A 105 -19.33 -3.67 8.28
CA GLU A 105 -19.44 -4.35 6.97
C GLU A 105 -19.37 -3.35 5.81
N GLU A 106 -19.95 -2.15 5.98
CA GLU A 106 -19.86 -1.08 4.98
C GLU A 106 -18.39 -0.62 4.77
N ASP A 107 -17.57 -0.61 5.83
CA ASP A 107 -16.15 -0.30 5.73
C ASP A 107 -15.42 -1.36 4.90
N VAL A 108 -15.79 -2.64 5.04
CA VAL A 108 -15.21 -3.75 4.26
C VAL A 108 -15.72 -3.74 2.82
N ASP A 109 -17.00 -3.42 2.59
CA ASP A 109 -17.55 -3.23 1.25
C ASP A 109 -16.79 -2.13 0.50
N PHE A 110 -16.59 -1.00 1.17
CA PHE A 110 -15.81 0.11 0.62
C PHE A 110 -14.38 -0.32 0.30
N LEU A 111 -13.72 -1.06 1.21
CA LEU A 111 -12.37 -1.56 1.02
C LEU A 111 -12.27 -2.48 -0.20
N CYS A 112 -13.20 -3.43 -0.37
CA CYS A 112 -13.21 -4.34 -1.51
C CYS A 112 -13.49 -3.59 -2.83
N GLY A 113 -14.37 -2.59 -2.82
CA GLY A 113 -14.59 -1.69 -3.96
C GLY A 113 -13.33 -0.93 -4.34
N TRP A 114 -12.67 -0.34 -3.37
CA TRP A 114 -11.41 0.38 -3.54
C TRP A 114 -10.30 -0.51 -4.13
N LEU A 115 -10.18 -1.76 -3.67
CA LEU A 115 -9.20 -2.72 -4.22
C LEU A 115 -9.43 -2.99 -5.70
N LYS A 116 -10.69 -3.15 -6.12
CA LYS A 116 -11.06 -3.38 -7.53
C LYS A 116 -10.67 -2.19 -8.41
N GLU A 117 -10.81 -0.98 -7.89
CA GLU A 117 -10.43 0.24 -8.60
C GLU A 117 -8.91 0.47 -8.61
N ALA A 118 -8.23 0.23 -7.50
CA ALA A 118 -6.79 0.37 -7.37
C ALA A 118 -6.00 -0.66 -8.19
N GLU A 119 -6.58 -1.83 -8.48
CA GLU A 119 -5.94 -2.93 -9.22
C GLU A 119 -4.50 -3.22 -8.77
N LEU A 120 -4.28 -3.38 -7.45
CA LEU A 120 -2.94 -3.65 -6.92
C LEU A 120 -2.43 -5.04 -7.34
N ASP A 121 -1.13 -5.14 -7.63
CA ASP A 121 -0.53 -6.38 -8.16
C ASP A 121 -0.38 -7.46 -7.09
N ARG A 122 0.06 -7.08 -5.89
CA ARG A 122 0.27 -7.98 -4.75
C ARG A 122 -0.21 -7.35 -3.47
N VAL A 123 -1.08 -8.04 -2.76
CA VAL A 123 -1.60 -7.55 -1.48
C VAL A 123 -1.59 -8.66 -0.44
N GLY A 124 -1.04 -8.33 0.74
CA GLY A 124 -1.22 -9.10 1.95
C GLY A 124 -2.29 -8.49 2.83
N CYS A 125 -3.07 -9.32 3.52
CA CYS A 125 -4.04 -8.88 4.50
C CYS A 125 -3.81 -9.60 5.82
N PHE A 126 -3.81 -8.84 6.92
CA PHE A 126 -3.75 -9.36 8.28
C PHE A 126 -5.09 -9.11 8.99
N LYS A 127 -5.46 -10.02 9.88
CA LYS A 127 -6.51 -9.77 10.85
C LYS A 127 -5.93 -8.90 11.96
N TYR A 128 -6.70 -7.95 12.48
CA TYR A 128 -6.27 -7.16 13.63
C TYR A 128 -6.07 -8.08 14.85
N GLU A 129 -4.91 -8.00 15.45
CA GLU A 129 -4.56 -8.64 16.70
C GLU A 129 -4.27 -7.58 17.77
N PRO A 130 -4.90 -7.68 18.95
CA PRO A 130 -4.59 -6.78 20.06
C PRO A 130 -3.19 -7.10 20.61
N VAL A 131 -2.28 -6.13 20.51
CA VAL A 131 -0.93 -6.21 21.07
C VAL A 131 -0.92 -5.47 22.40
N GLU A 132 -0.32 -6.04 23.45
CA GLU A 132 -0.20 -5.42 24.76
C GLU A 132 0.39 -4.00 24.65
N GLY A 133 -0.24 -3.03 25.32
CA GLY A 133 0.16 -1.63 25.32
C GLY A 133 -0.24 -0.82 24.07
N ALA A 134 -0.91 -1.43 23.10
CA ALA A 134 -1.39 -0.71 21.93
C ALA A 134 -2.65 0.12 22.25
N ALA A 135 -2.62 1.43 21.97
CA ALA A 135 -3.76 2.33 22.19
C ALA A 135 -5.05 1.90 21.44
N ALA A 136 -4.92 1.12 20.38
CA ALA A 136 -6.07 0.59 19.64
C ALA A 136 -6.90 -0.42 20.46
N ASN A 137 -6.33 -1.02 21.50
CA ASN A 137 -7.06 -1.95 22.38
C ASN A 137 -8.09 -1.25 23.28
N GLU A 138 -7.96 0.08 23.45
CA GLU A 138 -8.89 0.90 24.23
C GLU A 138 -10.08 1.39 23.40
N LEU A 139 -10.07 1.11 22.09
CA LEU A 139 -11.16 1.50 21.19
C LEU A 139 -12.36 0.56 21.38
N GLU A 140 -13.55 1.15 21.36
CA GLU A 140 -14.79 0.40 21.35
C GLU A 140 -15.03 -0.33 20.03
N GLY A 141 -15.91 -1.34 20.05
CA GLY A 141 -16.31 -2.06 18.84
C GLY A 141 -15.30 -3.14 18.43
N ALA A 142 -14.77 -3.89 19.41
CA ALA A 142 -13.96 -5.07 19.13
C ALA A 142 -14.71 -6.03 18.18
N VAL A 143 -14.03 -6.48 17.14
CA VAL A 143 -14.61 -7.37 16.13
C VAL A 143 -14.37 -8.83 16.55
N PRO A 144 -15.42 -9.69 16.59
CA PRO A 144 -15.28 -11.12 16.89
C PRO A 144 -14.35 -11.83 15.90
N GLU A 145 -13.66 -12.88 16.35
CA GLU A 145 -12.66 -13.56 15.51
C GLU A 145 -13.26 -14.22 14.25
N GLU A 146 -14.44 -14.80 14.37
CA GLU A 146 -15.17 -15.36 13.23
C GLU A 146 -15.52 -14.30 12.17
N VAL A 147 -15.85 -13.07 12.62
CA VAL A 147 -16.13 -11.95 11.72
C VAL A 147 -14.86 -11.45 11.05
N LYS A 148 -13.75 -11.35 11.80
CA LYS A 148 -12.43 -11.02 11.22
C LYS A 148 -12.03 -12.03 10.16
N GLN A 149 -12.25 -13.32 10.42
CA GLN A 149 -11.93 -14.40 9.49
C GLN A 149 -12.76 -14.29 8.20
N ALA A 150 -14.06 -14.08 8.30
CA ALA A 150 -14.95 -13.91 7.15
C ALA A 150 -14.56 -12.67 6.31
N ARG A 151 -14.21 -11.57 6.96
CA ARG A 151 -13.74 -10.34 6.29
C ARG A 151 -12.41 -10.56 5.59
N TRP A 152 -11.50 -11.26 6.23
CA TRP A 152 -10.20 -11.62 5.63
C TRP A 152 -10.37 -12.51 4.40
N GLU A 153 -11.21 -13.53 4.47
CA GLU A 153 -11.49 -14.42 3.33
C GLU A 153 -12.08 -13.65 2.15
N ARG A 154 -13.06 -12.80 2.40
CA ARG A 154 -13.68 -11.92 1.39
C ARG A 154 -12.67 -10.97 0.75
N PHE A 155 -11.81 -10.35 1.56
CA PHE A 155 -10.74 -9.50 1.08
C PHE A 155 -9.77 -10.27 0.18
N MET A 156 -9.30 -11.43 0.64
CA MET A 156 -8.33 -12.26 -0.09
C MET A 156 -8.90 -12.82 -1.39
N GLN A 157 -10.19 -13.20 -1.41
CA GLN A 157 -10.87 -13.59 -2.63
C GLN A 157 -10.93 -12.45 -3.65
N THR A 158 -11.31 -11.25 -3.21
CA THR A 158 -11.32 -10.05 -4.07
C THR A 158 -9.93 -9.78 -4.65
N GLN A 159 -8.89 -9.85 -3.84
CA GLN A 159 -7.53 -9.62 -4.29
C GLN A 159 -7.01 -10.71 -5.21
N GLN A 160 -7.39 -11.96 -5.00
CA GLN A 160 -7.02 -13.08 -5.88
C GLN A 160 -7.55 -12.88 -7.30
N GLU A 161 -8.80 -12.45 -7.44
CA GLU A 161 -9.40 -12.12 -8.75
C GLU A 161 -8.65 -10.98 -9.46
N ILE A 162 -8.30 -9.92 -8.71
CA ILE A 162 -7.53 -8.79 -9.24
C ILE A 162 -6.13 -9.25 -9.67
N SER A 163 -5.45 -10.00 -8.82
CA SER A 163 -4.10 -10.51 -9.10
C SER A 163 -4.08 -11.42 -10.33
N ALA A 164 -5.08 -12.28 -10.50
CA ALA A 164 -5.20 -13.15 -11.67
C ALA A 164 -5.35 -12.33 -12.96
N LYS A 165 -6.22 -11.30 -12.96
CA LYS A 165 -6.38 -10.39 -14.12
C LYS A 165 -5.09 -9.63 -14.43
N ARG A 166 -4.40 -9.14 -13.42
CA ARG A 166 -3.12 -8.42 -13.59
C ARG A 166 -2.03 -9.33 -14.16
N LEU A 167 -1.93 -10.57 -13.67
CA LEU A 167 -0.97 -11.56 -14.15
C LEU A 167 -1.26 -11.98 -15.60
N ALA A 168 -2.53 -12.18 -15.95
CA ALA A 168 -2.92 -12.52 -17.31
C ALA A 168 -2.44 -11.49 -18.35
N ARG A 169 -2.41 -10.19 -17.98
CA ARG A 169 -1.89 -9.13 -18.85
C ARG A 169 -0.37 -9.21 -19.10
N LYS A 170 0.36 -9.95 -18.26
CA LYS A 170 1.83 -10.10 -18.34
C LYS A 170 2.26 -11.41 -19.02
N VAL A 171 1.32 -12.24 -19.47
CA VAL A 171 1.64 -13.47 -20.20
C VAL A 171 2.05 -13.12 -21.63
N GLY A 172 3.27 -13.52 -22.01
CA GLY A 172 3.81 -13.27 -23.35
C GLY A 172 4.47 -11.89 -23.57
N THR A 173 4.70 -11.15 -22.45
CA THR A 173 5.47 -9.88 -22.48
C THR A 173 6.91 -10.10 -22.03
#